data_a3c2b9c6d9af8493bdd48daacd5b6f7c
#
_entry.id   a3c2b9c6d9af8493bdd48daacd5b6f7c
#
_cell.length_a   1.000
_cell.length_b   1.000
_cell.length_c   1.000
_cell.angle_alpha   90.00
_cell.angle_beta   90.00
_cell.angle_gamma   90.00
#
_symmetry.space_group_name_H-M   'P 1'
#
loop_
_entity.id
_entity.type
_entity.pdbx_description
1 polymer ?
#
loop_
_entity_poly.entity_id
_entity_poly.type
_entity_poly.pdbx_seq_one_letter_code
_entity_poly.pdbx_strand_id
1 'polypeptide(L)'
;AGDRARCLAAGMQGMLSKPVRLADLAEVLARGATTSPAPPEAAPPEPPSPEATGSAPPPPQPPQAQPADLLLDAGRLAELQQGLPRGVLVSLAEQCVADMREQMMDLHEALETGAPSAIDATAHALAGMAGNYGMQALERRMRRLMAAARTVDVAAARAAAVGMDRELDRTDAALSLLLRVRSA
;
A
#
# COMPACT_ATOMS: atom_id res chain seq x y z
N ALA A 1 15.15 -5.04 -7.06
CA ALA A 1 16.39 -4.25 -6.97
C ALA A 1 16.64 -3.40 -8.23
N GLY A 2 16.03 -3.70 -9.39
CA GLY A 2 16.26 -3.00 -10.66
C GLY A 2 15.62 -1.62 -10.80
N ASP A 3 14.44 -1.42 -10.28
CA ASP A 3 13.65 -0.20 -10.55
C ASP A 3 14.20 1.04 -9.84
N ARG A 4 14.70 0.88 -8.62
CA ARG A 4 15.31 2.00 -7.88
C ARG A 4 16.56 2.53 -8.56
N ALA A 5 17.40 1.65 -9.09
CA ALA A 5 18.61 2.04 -9.82
C ALA A 5 18.27 2.77 -11.13
N ARG A 6 17.21 2.34 -11.83
CA ARG A 6 16.73 2.99 -13.05
C ARG A 6 16.15 4.38 -12.78
N CYS A 7 15.39 4.55 -11.69
CA CYS A 7 14.85 5.85 -11.29
C CYS A 7 15.96 6.84 -10.91
N LEU A 8 16.97 6.39 -10.16
CA LEU A 8 18.13 7.23 -9.80
C LEU A 8 18.95 7.61 -11.04
N ALA A 9 19.14 6.67 -11.97
CA ALA A 9 19.85 6.92 -13.24
C ALA A 9 19.08 7.90 -14.15
N ALA A 10 17.74 7.98 -14.00
CA ALA A 10 16.88 8.94 -14.70
C ALA A 10 16.83 10.32 -14.02
N GLY A 11 17.66 10.57 -12.98
CA GLY A 11 17.72 11.87 -12.29
C GLY A 11 16.67 12.04 -11.18
N MET A 12 15.95 11.00 -10.79
CA MET A 12 15.01 11.06 -9.67
C MET A 12 15.76 11.04 -8.34
N GLN A 13 15.47 12.00 -7.46
CA GLN A 13 16.14 12.13 -6.15
C GLN A 13 15.64 11.14 -5.10
N GLY A 14 14.52 10.44 -5.35
CA GLY A 14 13.95 9.44 -4.44
C GLY A 14 12.79 8.68 -5.06
N MET A 15 12.41 7.59 -4.43
CA MET A 15 11.26 6.77 -4.80
C MET A 15 10.49 6.39 -3.54
N LEU A 16 9.19 6.61 -3.57
CA LEU A 16 8.25 6.15 -2.54
C LEU A 16 7.47 4.95 -3.09
N SER A 17 7.46 3.86 -2.35
CA SER A 17 6.63 2.70 -2.67
C SER A 17 5.21 2.89 -2.15
N LYS A 18 4.22 2.47 -2.91
CA LYS A 18 2.83 2.42 -2.42
C LYS A 18 2.59 1.13 -1.62
N PRO A 19 1.86 1.17 -0.51
CA PRO A 19 1.20 2.34 0.10
C PRO A 19 2.20 3.32 0.74
N VAL A 20 2.00 4.63 0.50
CA VAL A 20 2.86 5.70 1.04
C VAL A 20 2.57 5.87 2.53
N ARG A 21 3.60 5.75 3.37
CA ARG A 21 3.50 6.01 4.80
C ARG A 21 3.83 7.47 5.09
N LEU A 22 3.16 8.05 6.07
CA LEU A 22 3.43 9.42 6.50
C LEU A 22 4.89 9.63 6.93
N ALA A 23 5.49 8.63 7.58
CA ALA A 23 6.89 8.65 7.97
C ALA A 23 7.83 8.72 6.75
N ASP A 24 7.57 7.91 5.72
CA ASP A 24 8.37 7.88 4.48
C ASP A 24 8.26 9.21 3.73
N LEU A 25 7.06 9.81 3.71
CA LEU A 25 6.81 11.11 3.11
C LEU A 25 7.55 12.23 3.87
N ALA A 26 7.47 12.21 5.20
CA ALA A 26 8.16 13.17 6.06
C ALA A 26 9.67 13.12 5.87
N GLU A 27 10.24 11.91 5.74
CA GLU A 27 11.68 11.72 5.50
C GLU A 27 12.12 12.25 4.13
N VAL A 28 11.31 12.05 3.09
CA VAL A 28 11.60 12.58 1.74
C VAL A 28 11.50 14.09 1.71
N LEU A 29 10.49 14.67 2.37
CA LEU A 29 10.32 16.12 2.48
C LEU A 29 11.46 16.76 3.29
N ALA A 30 11.90 16.13 4.39
CA ALA A 30 13.03 16.61 5.18
C ALA A 30 14.34 16.60 4.37
N ARG A 31 14.58 15.58 3.57
CA ARG A 31 15.75 15.53 2.66
C ARG A 31 15.65 16.56 1.53
N GLY A 32 14.47 16.76 0.96
CA GLY A 32 14.24 17.73 -0.12
C GLY A 32 14.40 19.19 0.34
N ALA A 33 14.09 19.49 1.61
CA ALA A 33 14.24 20.84 2.18
C ALA A 33 15.71 21.23 2.42
N THR A 34 16.64 20.27 2.45
CA THR A 34 18.08 20.53 2.67
C THR A 34 18.91 20.60 1.38
N THR A 35 18.29 20.36 0.22
CA THR A 35 19.01 20.37 -1.06
C THR A 35 18.66 21.64 -1.84
N SER A 36 19.27 22.76 -1.49
CA SER A 36 19.45 23.90 -2.40
C SER A 36 20.56 23.54 -3.41
N PRO A 37 20.37 23.73 -4.74
CA PRO A 37 21.37 23.33 -5.70
C PRO A 37 22.56 24.30 -5.67
N ALA A 38 23.71 23.82 -5.23
CA ALA A 38 25.00 24.42 -5.58
C ALA A 38 25.53 23.78 -6.88
N PRO A 39 26.17 24.55 -7.78
CA PRO A 39 26.63 24.05 -9.07
C PRO A 39 27.75 23.00 -8.92
N PRO A 40 27.90 22.09 -9.88
CA PRO A 40 28.88 21.00 -9.78
C PRO A 40 30.29 21.51 -10.04
N GLU A 41 31.12 21.46 -9.02
CA GLU A 41 32.58 21.51 -9.16
C GLU A 41 33.08 20.07 -9.25
N ALA A 42 33.75 19.79 -10.35
CA ALA A 42 34.34 18.48 -10.66
C ALA A 42 35.53 18.20 -9.76
N ALA A 43 35.52 17.10 -9.04
CA ALA A 43 36.69 16.52 -8.40
C ALA A 43 36.95 15.10 -8.91
N PRO A 44 38.22 14.71 -9.08
CA PRO A 44 38.62 13.50 -9.80
C PRO A 44 38.41 12.21 -8.99
N PRO A 45 38.41 11.03 -9.63
CA PRO A 45 38.11 9.77 -8.99
C PRO A 45 39.24 9.27 -8.10
N GLU A 46 38.97 8.99 -6.85
CA GLU A 46 39.84 8.22 -5.95
C GLU A 46 39.70 6.71 -6.18
N PRO A 47 40.80 5.94 -6.03
CA PRO A 47 40.81 4.51 -6.27
C PRO A 47 40.10 3.70 -5.16
N PRO A 48 39.68 2.46 -5.48
CA PRO A 48 38.91 1.65 -4.53
C PRO A 48 39.80 1.13 -3.40
N SER A 49 39.41 1.37 -2.17
CA SER A 49 39.95 0.71 -0.99
C SER A 49 39.25 -0.62 -0.74
N PRO A 50 39.98 -1.63 -0.25
CA PRO A 50 39.48 -3.00 -0.15
C PRO A 50 38.66 -3.27 1.14
N GLU A 51 37.69 -4.12 0.98
CA GLU A 51 37.16 -5.07 1.93
C GLU A 51 36.73 -4.58 3.35
N ALA A 52 35.45 -4.32 3.50
CA ALA A 52 34.77 -4.53 4.76
C ALA A 52 33.82 -5.72 4.61
N THR A 53 34.19 -6.77 5.30
CA THR A 53 33.57 -8.08 5.47
C THR A 53 32.05 -7.97 5.62
N GLY A 54 31.33 -8.64 4.70
CA GLY A 54 29.89 -8.70 4.72
C GLY A 54 29.32 -9.34 5.96
N SER A 55 28.55 -8.58 6.70
CA SER A 55 27.46 -9.15 7.47
C SER A 55 26.36 -9.51 6.47
N ALA A 56 26.14 -10.81 6.29
CA ALA A 56 25.02 -11.32 5.54
C ALA A 56 23.72 -10.70 6.09
N PRO A 57 22.81 -10.25 5.21
CA PRO A 57 21.48 -9.83 5.67
C PRO A 57 20.86 -11.01 6.42
N PRO A 58 20.14 -10.76 7.55
CA PRO A 58 19.46 -11.82 8.26
C PRO A 58 18.54 -12.55 7.26
N PRO A 59 18.43 -13.90 7.38
CA PRO A 59 17.57 -14.67 6.50
C PRO A 59 16.16 -14.09 6.56
N PRO A 60 15.44 -14.06 5.43
CA PRO A 60 14.06 -13.59 5.42
C PRO A 60 13.30 -14.41 6.48
N GLN A 61 12.79 -13.71 7.49
CA GLN A 61 11.96 -14.36 8.51
C GLN A 61 10.78 -14.98 7.76
N PRO A 62 10.47 -16.28 8.03
CA PRO A 62 9.29 -16.89 7.43
C PRO A 62 8.09 -15.97 7.74
N PRO A 63 7.18 -15.75 6.81
CA PRO A 63 6.00 -14.94 7.05
C PRO A 63 5.34 -15.51 8.30
N GLN A 64 5.37 -14.74 9.39
CA GLN A 64 4.65 -15.09 10.60
C GLN A 64 3.20 -15.26 10.14
N ALA A 65 2.65 -16.46 10.37
CA ALA A 65 1.27 -16.77 10.05
C ALA A 65 0.41 -15.80 10.88
N GLN A 66 0.09 -14.66 10.28
CA GLN A 66 -0.86 -13.73 10.84
C GLN A 66 -2.22 -14.42 10.78
N PRO A 67 -2.99 -14.44 11.88
CA PRO A 67 -4.30 -15.04 11.88
C PRO A 67 -5.06 -14.54 10.66
N ALA A 68 -5.60 -15.46 9.85
CA ALA A 68 -6.25 -15.16 8.58
C ALA A 68 -7.47 -14.22 8.71
N ASP A 69 -7.87 -13.91 9.94
CA ASP A 69 -9.09 -13.20 10.29
C ASP A 69 -8.91 -11.73 10.71
N LEU A 70 -7.70 -11.19 10.69
CA LEU A 70 -7.52 -9.77 11.03
C LEU A 70 -8.05 -8.90 9.88
N LEU A 71 -9.20 -8.24 10.14
CA LEU A 71 -9.80 -7.28 9.20
C LEU A 71 -8.93 -6.03 9.04
N LEU A 72 -8.32 -5.59 10.15
CA LEU A 72 -7.62 -4.31 10.26
C LEU A 72 -6.20 -4.50 10.80
N ASP A 73 -5.27 -3.69 10.29
CA ASP A 73 -3.90 -3.54 10.79
C ASP A 73 -3.87 -2.48 11.90
N ALA A 74 -3.73 -2.94 13.15
CA ALA A 74 -3.72 -2.07 14.31
C ALA A 74 -2.51 -1.11 14.31
N GLY A 75 -1.37 -1.53 13.76
CA GLY A 75 -0.17 -0.68 13.64
C GLY A 75 -0.42 0.49 12.70
N ARG A 76 -0.96 0.20 11.52
CA ARG A 76 -1.30 1.23 10.54
C ARG A 76 -2.34 2.22 11.05
N LEU A 77 -3.36 1.74 11.73
CA LEU A 77 -4.38 2.60 12.35
C LEU A 77 -3.79 3.49 13.44
N ALA A 78 -2.88 2.97 14.26
CA ALA A 78 -2.19 3.77 15.27
C ALA A 78 -1.34 4.88 14.64
N GLU A 79 -0.62 4.61 13.54
CA GLU A 79 0.12 5.63 12.78
C GLU A 79 -0.81 6.76 12.28
N LEU A 80 -1.97 6.40 11.70
CA LEU A 80 -2.94 7.37 11.21
C LEU A 80 -3.54 8.22 12.36
N GLN A 81 -3.82 7.61 13.50
CA GLN A 81 -4.35 8.29 14.68
C GLN A 81 -3.33 9.24 15.31
N GLN A 82 -2.03 8.98 15.19
CA GLN A 82 -0.97 9.86 15.65
C GLN A 82 -0.72 11.02 14.66
N GLY A 83 -0.89 10.77 13.36
CA GLY A 83 -0.57 11.74 12.32
C GLY A 83 -1.72 12.69 11.95
N LEU A 84 -2.97 12.37 12.30
CA LEU A 84 -4.15 13.14 11.88
C LEU A 84 -5.08 13.45 13.06
N PRO A 85 -5.68 14.66 13.07
CA PRO A 85 -6.77 14.96 13.98
C PRO A 85 -7.91 13.95 13.78
N ARG A 86 -8.48 13.47 14.89
CA ARG A 86 -9.49 12.41 14.85
C ARG A 86 -10.67 12.68 13.91
N GLY A 87 -11.24 13.89 13.96
CA GLY A 87 -12.37 14.25 13.08
C GLY A 87 -12.02 14.14 11.60
N VAL A 88 -10.80 14.56 11.25
CA VAL A 88 -10.27 14.44 9.89
C VAL A 88 -10.11 12.97 9.50
N LEU A 89 -9.55 12.15 10.39
CA LEU A 89 -9.36 10.72 10.11
C LEU A 89 -10.70 10.00 9.91
N VAL A 90 -11.72 10.30 10.73
CA VAL A 90 -13.08 9.75 10.59
C VAL A 90 -13.67 10.12 9.22
N SER A 91 -13.66 11.42 8.86
CA SER A 91 -14.22 11.86 7.57
C SER A 91 -13.48 11.25 6.39
N LEU A 92 -12.15 11.16 6.44
CA LEU A 92 -11.36 10.54 5.39
C LEU A 92 -11.62 9.02 5.27
N ALA A 93 -11.82 8.33 6.39
CA ALA A 93 -12.14 6.91 6.39
C ALA A 93 -13.53 6.65 5.81
N GLU A 94 -14.53 7.44 6.18
CA GLU A 94 -15.90 7.39 5.64
C GLU A 94 -15.90 7.64 4.12
N GLN A 95 -15.17 8.67 3.67
CA GLN A 95 -15.03 8.95 2.24
C GLN A 95 -14.33 7.80 1.51
N CYS A 96 -13.24 7.26 2.06
CA CYS A 96 -12.54 6.13 1.47
C CYS A 96 -13.45 4.91 1.29
N VAL A 97 -14.28 4.59 2.28
CA VAL A 97 -15.23 3.48 2.18
C VAL A 97 -16.28 3.74 1.11
N ALA A 98 -16.77 4.98 0.98
CA ALA A 98 -17.70 5.36 -0.08
C ALA A 98 -17.07 5.18 -1.47
N ASP A 99 -15.84 5.70 -1.67
CA ASP A 99 -15.09 5.56 -2.92
C ASP A 99 -14.80 4.08 -3.24
N MET A 100 -14.50 3.27 -2.21
CA MET A 100 -14.32 1.83 -2.38
C MET A 100 -15.60 1.13 -2.85
N ARG A 101 -16.77 1.53 -2.38
CA ARG A 101 -18.05 0.96 -2.83
C ARG A 101 -18.30 1.26 -4.32
N GLU A 102 -17.99 2.45 -4.78
CA GLU A 102 -18.08 2.81 -6.21
C GLU A 102 -17.11 1.96 -7.04
N GLN A 103 -15.85 1.89 -6.62
CA GLN A 103 -14.83 1.09 -7.30
C GLN A 103 -15.16 -0.41 -7.32
N MET A 104 -15.88 -0.92 -6.31
CA MET A 104 -16.33 -2.32 -6.29
C MET A 104 -17.40 -2.59 -7.34
N MET A 105 -18.22 -1.61 -7.70
CA MET A 105 -19.17 -1.75 -8.82
C MET A 105 -18.41 -1.96 -10.14
N ASP A 106 -17.36 -1.16 -10.38
CA ASP A 106 -16.50 -1.31 -11.55
C ASP A 106 -15.80 -2.68 -11.58
N LEU A 107 -15.38 -3.16 -10.40
CA LEU A 107 -14.77 -4.48 -10.29
C LEU A 107 -15.78 -5.60 -10.60
N HIS A 108 -17.02 -5.49 -10.15
CA HIS A 108 -18.07 -6.44 -10.48
C HIS A 108 -18.32 -6.50 -11.99
N GLU A 109 -18.42 -5.34 -12.65
CA GLU A 109 -18.58 -5.27 -14.11
C GLU A 109 -17.38 -5.91 -14.84
N ALA A 110 -16.16 -5.62 -14.38
CA ALA A 110 -14.96 -6.22 -14.95
C ALA A 110 -14.91 -7.75 -14.78
N LEU A 111 -15.41 -8.27 -13.65
CA LEU A 111 -15.52 -9.72 -13.39
C LEU A 111 -16.62 -10.38 -14.25
N GLU A 112 -17.75 -9.69 -14.47
CA GLU A 112 -18.83 -10.17 -15.35
C GLU A 112 -18.37 -10.24 -16.79
N THR A 113 -17.74 -9.19 -17.30
CA THR A 113 -17.20 -9.14 -18.66
C THR A 113 -15.98 -10.05 -18.85
N GLY A 114 -15.34 -10.44 -17.76
CA GLY A 114 -14.14 -11.28 -17.79
C GLY A 114 -12.93 -10.59 -18.39
N ALA A 115 -12.79 -9.27 -18.21
CA ALA A 115 -11.70 -8.44 -18.74
C ALA A 115 -10.50 -8.41 -17.77
N PRO A 116 -9.42 -9.20 -17.99
CA PRO A 116 -8.33 -9.34 -17.01
C PRO A 116 -7.62 -8.02 -16.70
N SER A 117 -7.42 -7.17 -17.69
CA SER A 117 -6.78 -5.87 -17.51
C SER A 117 -7.61 -4.92 -16.65
N ALA A 118 -8.94 -4.91 -16.81
CA ALA A 118 -9.84 -4.12 -16.00
C ALA A 118 -9.89 -4.66 -14.56
N ILE A 119 -9.95 -5.98 -14.37
CA ILE A 119 -9.88 -6.62 -13.05
C ILE A 119 -8.57 -6.25 -12.33
N ASP A 120 -7.40 -6.36 -12.99
CA ASP A 120 -6.10 -5.99 -12.37
C ASP A 120 -6.06 -4.51 -12.00
N ALA A 121 -6.50 -3.62 -12.89
CA ALA A 121 -6.48 -2.18 -12.65
C ALA A 121 -7.37 -1.77 -11.48
N THR A 122 -8.62 -2.23 -11.45
CA THR A 122 -9.58 -1.88 -10.38
C THR A 122 -9.18 -2.52 -9.06
N ALA A 123 -8.77 -3.79 -9.06
CA ALA A 123 -8.25 -4.45 -7.86
C ALA A 123 -6.99 -3.76 -7.31
N HIS A 124 -6.11 -3.22 -8.19
CA HIS A 124 -4.94 -2.45 -7.78
C HIS A 124 -5.33 -1.14 -7.06
N ALA A 125 -6.29 -0.40 -7.60
CA ALA A 125 -6.80 0.82 -6.97
C ALA A 125 -7.40 0.53 -5.60
N LEU A 126 -8.27 -0.49 -5.50
CA LEU A 126 -8.87 -0.94 -4.24
C LEU A 126 -7.82 -1.41 -3.22
N ALA A 127 -6.78 -2.14 -3.66
CA ALA A 127 -5.69 -2.56 -2.78
C ALA A 127 -4.93 -1.36 -2.19
N GLY A 128 -4.69 -0.32 -2.99
CA GLY A 128 -4.06 0.92 -2.55
C GLY A 128 -4.89 1.65 -1.49
N MET A 129 -6.20 1.80 -1.72
CA MET A 129 -7.12 2.39 -0.76
C MET A 129 -7.15 1.59 0.55
N ALA A 130 -7.34 0.27 0.47
CA ALA A 130 -7.36 -0.62 1.63
C ALA A 130 -6.06 -0.55 2.44
N GLY A 131 -4.89 -0.56 1.79
CA GLY A 131 -3.59 -0.47 2.44
C GLY A 131 -3.36 0.85 3.16
N ASN A 132 -3.84 1.97 2.59
CA ASN A 132 -3.70 3.29 3.21
C ASN A 132 -4.42 3.38 4.57
N TYR A 133 -5.54 2.71 4.73
CA TYR A 133 -6.33 2.71 5.96
C TYR A 133 -6.17 1.43 6.80
N GLY A 134 -5.21 0.56 6.44
CA GLY A 134 -4.95 -0.66 7.19
C GLY A 134 -6.05 -1.71 7.10
N MET A 135 -6.85 -1.72 6.02
CA MET A 135 -7.91 -2.70 5.76
C MET A 135 -7.27 -4.00 5.21
N GLN A 136 -6.56 -4.70 6.07
CA GLN A 136 -5.64 -5.78 5.71
C GLN A 136 -6.31 -6.96 4.99
N ALA A 137 -7.52 -7.34 5.39
CA ALA A 137 -8.25 -8.45 4.76
C ALA A 137 -8.61 -8.10 3.31
N LEU A 138 -9.14 -6.90 3.07
CA LEU A 138 -9.48 -6.40 1.73
C LEU A 138 -8.23 -6.27 0.86
N GLU A 139 -7.16 -5.70 1.37
CA GLU A 139 -5.90 -5.58 0.63
C GLU A 139 -5.39 -6.96 0.17
N ARG A 140 -5.38 -7.96 1.05
CA ARG A 140 -4.99 -9.33 0.69
C ARG A 140 -5.90 -9.93 -0.38
N ARG A 141 -7.19 -9.67 -0.31
CA ARG A 141 -8.16 -10.14 -1.31
C ARG A 141 -7.92 -9.49 -2.67
N MET A 142 -7.74 -8.19 -2.72
CA MET A 142 -7.44 -7.46 -3.96
C MET A 142 -6.14 -7.97 -4.60
N ARG A 143 -5.12 -8.25 -3.80
CA ARG A 143 -3.87 -8.86 -4.28
C ARG A 143 -4.08 -10.24 -4.92
N ARG A 144 -5.00 -11.07 -4.40
CA ARG A 144 -5.37 -12.35 -5.02
C ARG A 144 -6.09 -12.15 -6.35
N LEU A 145 -7.00 -11.19 -6.44
CA LEU A 145 -7.67 -10.81 -7.69
C LEU A 145 -6.66 -10.37 -8.75
N MET A 146 -5.73 -9.50 -8.38
CA MET A 146 -4.64 -9.08 -9.27
C MET A 146 -3.81 -10.27 -9.77
N ALA A 147 -3.45 -11.19 -8.87
CA ALA A 147 -2.67 -12.38 -9.25
C ALA A 147 -3.42 -13.26 -10.26
N ALA A 148 -4.71 -13.50 -10.04
CA ALA A 148 -5.57 -14.26 -10.96
C ALA A 148 -5.74 -13.55 -12.32
N ALA A 149 -5.95 -12.23 -12.30
CA ALA A 149 -6.09 -11.43 -13.51
C ALA A 149 -4.81 -11.47 -14.39
N ARG A 150 -3.64 -11.38 -13.77
CA ARG A 150 -2.34 -11.44 -14.47
C ARG A 150 -2.05 -12.79 -15.10
N THR A 151 -2.61 -13.86 -14.57
CA THR A 151 -2.54 -15.20 -15.18
C THR A 151 -3.72 -15.49 -16.11
N VAL A 152 -4.57 -14.49 -16.37
CA VAL A 152 -5.78 -14.59 -17.20
C VAL A 152 -6.77 -15.67 -16.69
N ASP A 153 -6.71 -15.97 -15.39
CA ASP A 153 -7.61 -16.92 -14.74
C ASP A 153 -8.83 -16.20 -14.17
N VAL A 154 -9.81 -15.94 -15.04
CA VAL A 154 -11.06 -15.27 -14.68
C VAL A 154 -11.89 -16.09 -13.68
N ALA A 155 -11.81 -17.42 -13.73
CA ALA A 155 -12.52 -18.29 -12.79
C ALA A 155 -11.95 -18.13 -11.37
N ALA A 156 -10.62 -18.14 -11.22
CA ALA A 156 -9.96 -17.87 -9.95
C ALA A 156 -10.25 -16.44 -9.45
N ALA A 157 -10.29 -15.43 -10.35
CA ALA A 157 -10.64 -14.07 -9.98
C ALA A 157 -12.08 -13.99 -9.43
N ARG A 158 -13.07 -14.61 -10.10
CA ARG A 158 -14.44 -14.70 -9.61
C ARG A 158 -14.54 -15.41 -8.27
N ALA A 159 -13.81 -16.50 -8.08
CA ALA A 159 -13.77 -17.21 -6.80
C ALA A 159 -13.17 -16.34 -5.69
N ALA A 160 -12.12 -15.57 -5.98
CA ALA A 160 -11.52 -14.65 -5.03
C ALA A 160 -12.43 -13.47 -4.66
N ALA A 161 -13.35 -13.07 -5.55
CA ALA A 161 -14.30 -11.99 -5.32
C ALA A 161 -15.48 -12.41 -4.43
N VAL A 162 -15.76 -13.71 -4.26
CA VAL A 162 -16.90 -14.17 -3.47
C VAL A 162 -16.87 -13.60 -2.06
N GLY A 163 -17.93 -12.90 -1.68
CA GLY A 163 -18.13 -12.33 -0.33
C GLY A 163 -17.32 -11.06 -0.04
N MET A 164 -16.73 -10.40 -1.05
CA MET A 164 -15.96 -9.18 -0.83
C MET A 164 -16.79 -8.00 -0.33
N ASP A 165 -18.06 -7.89 -0.75
CA ASP A 165 -18.97 -6.84 -0.25
C ASP A 165 -19.20 -6.98 1.25
N ARG A 166 -19.47 -8.21 1.72
CA ARG A 166 -19.59 -8.48 3.15
C ARG A 166 -18.31 -8.21 3.92
N GLU A 167 -17.17 -8.46 3.30
CA GLU A 167 -15.87 -8.17 3.92
C GLU A 167 -15.66 -6.66 4.03
N LEU A 168 -16.06 -5.88 3.03
CA LEU A 168 -16.04 -4.42 3.09
C LEU A 168 -16.96 -3.90 4.20
N ASP A 169 -18.20 -4.39 4.30
CA ASP A 169 -19.16 -3.99 5.35
C ASP A 169 -18.64 -4.31 6.76
N ARG A 170 -18.06 -5.50 6.95
CA ARG A 170 -17.44 -5.88 8.23
C ARG A 170 -16.23 -5.00 8.56
N THR A 171 -15.45 -4.65 7.56
CA THR A 171 -14.25 -3.81 7.70
C THR A 171 -14.66 -2.37 8.04
N ASP A 172 -15.69 -1.83 7.36
CA ASP A 172 -16.27 -0.52 7.63
C ASP A 172 -16.81 -0.45 9.08
N ALA A 173 -17.58 -1.43 9.50
CA ALA A 173 -18.09 -1.50 10.87
C ALA A 173 -16.97 -1.55 11.92
N ALA A 174 -15.94 -2.36 11.68
CA ALA A 174 -14.79 -2.47 12.59
C ALA A 174 -13.98 -1.17 12.63
N LEU A 175 -13.72 -0.53 11.48
CA LEU A 175 -13.02 0.73 11.37
C LEU A 175 -13.77 1.86 12.09
N SER A 176 -15.07 1.98 11.83
CA SER A 176 -15.96 2.94 12.47
C SER A 176 -15.98 2.77 14.01
N LEU A 177 -16.05 1.52 14.49
CA LEU A 177 -16.00 1.22 15.92
C LEU A 177 -14.66 1.67 16.54
N LEU A 178 -13.53 1.31 15.95
CA LEU A 178 -12.20 1.66 16.43
C LEU A 178 -11.97 3.18 16.44
N LEU A 179 -12.45 3.89 15.43
CA LEU A 179 -12.34 5.32 15.34
C LEU A 179 -13.26 6.06 16.32
N ARG A 180 -14.37 5.45 16.75
CA ARG A 180 -15.34 6.05 17.70
C ARG A 180 -15.03 5.74 19.17
N VAL A 181 -14.57 4.53 19.50
CA VAL A 181 -14.45 4.04 20.89
C VAL A 181 -13.30 4.62 21.70
N ARG A 182 -12.22 5.12 21.12
CA ARG A 182 -11.08 5.69 21.87
C ARG A 182 -11.30 7.14 22.33
N SER A 183 -12.47 7.44 22.88
CA SER A 183 -12.88 8.76 23.42
C SER A 183 -13.19 8.74 24.91
N ALA A 184 -12.67 7.78 25.64
CA ALA A 184 -12.81 7.76 27.11
C ALA A 184 -11.43 7.90 27.76
#